data_e270609e4332d92650bbd615f0324612
#
_entry.id   e270609e4332d92650bbd615f0324612
#
_cell.length_a   1.000
_cell.length_b   1.000
_cell.length_c   1.000
_cell.angle_alpha   90.00
_cell.angle_beta   90.00
_cell.angle_gamma   90.00
#
_symmetry.space_group_name_H-M   'P 1'
#
loop_
_entity.id
_entity.type
_entity.pdbx_description
1 polymer ?
#
loop_
_entity_poly.entity_id
_entity_poly.type
_entity_poly.pdbx_seq_one_letter_code
_entity_poly.pdbx_strand_id
1 'polypeptide(L)'
;VVKYLNEHTYNSIFAKAYAPHSSIYKNAQAHMYNDIFLKMDIKNFFPSLNHKYLAESLFYEINKNTTISRTECCDIVKKCSVGNKGIPLGLVSSPALANLYMKEFDGLLYGKIKRMDLINPIYTRYADDLVISFKVEEDYEQKIIEIQRIVKDLLKKVHLSINEKKTEFFNLEKSNHVRITGVSITKDENGRRHISIGKKLKNEIFWAAINQYD
;
A
#
# COMPACT_ATOMS: atom_id res chain seq x y z
N VAL A 1 16.49 -3.89 17.36
CA VAL A 1 15.62 -2.91 16.67
C VAL A 1 14.30 -3.54 16.23
N VAL A 2 14.31 -4.61 15.41
CA VAL A 2 13.06 -5.20 14.86
C VAL A 2 12.09 -5.66 15.93
N LYS A 3 12.56 -6.41 16.95
CA LYS A 3 11.74 -6.84 18.08
C LYS A 3 11.11 -5.62 18.76
N TYR A 4 11.90 -4.60 19.07
CA TYR A 4 11.44 -3.36 19.69
C TYR A 4 10.39 -2.63 18.85
N LEU A 5 10.59 -2.52 17.52
CA LEU A 5 9.60 -1.93 16.63
C LEU A 5 8.29 -2.70 16.64
N ASN A 6 8.34 -4.04 16.55
CA ASN A 6 7.14 -4.88 16.55
C ASN A 6 6.35 -4.81 17.86
N GLU A 7 7.01 -4.56 18.98
CA GLU A 7 6.38 -4.43 20.32
C GLU A 7 5.78 -3.04 20.53
N HIS A 8 6.31 -1.99 19.88
CA HIS A 8 5.97 -0.60 20.19
C HIS A 8 5.36 0.17 19.02
N THR A 9 5.22 -0.45 17.83
CA THR A 9 4.58 0.18 16.68
C THR A 9 3.48 -0.70 16.11
N TYR A 10 2.43 -0.06 15.61
CA TYR A 10 1.32 -0.77 14.97
C TYR A 10 1.21 -0.35 13.51
N ASN A 11 0.98 -1.34 12.64
CA ASN A 11 0.74 -1.09 11.24
C ASN A 11 -0.57 -0.32 11.01
N SER A 12 -0.60 0.48 9.96
CA SER A 12 -1.85 1.02 9.42
C SER A 12 -2.77 -0.14 9.00
N ILE A 13 -4.07 -0.04 9.26
CA ILE A 13 -5.07 -1.03 8.82
C ILE A 13 -5.15 -1.14 7.29
N PHE A 14 -4.69 -0.10 6.60
CA PHE A 14 -4.64 -0.03 5.14
C PHE A 14 -3.40 -0.71 4.55
N ALA A 15 -2.35 -0.91 5.34
CA ALA A 15 -1.13 -1.61 4.93
C ALA A 15 -1.39 -3.10 4.76
N LYS A 16 -1.15 -3.63 3.54
CA LYS A 16 -1.32 -5.05 3.21
C LYS A 16 0.02 -5.75 2.93
N ALA A 17 1.10 -5.00 2.74
CA ALA A 17 2.45 -5.54 2.74
C ALA A 17 3.02 -5.51 4.15
N TYR A 18 3.80 -6.53 4.49
CA TYR A 18 4.56 -6.61 5.76
C TYR A 18 3.69 -6.45 7.03
N ALA A 19 2.40 -6.68 6.92
CA ALA A 19 1.46 -6.62 8.02
C ALA A 19 1.02 -8.04 8.42
N PRO A 20 0.91 -8.35 9.72
CA PRO A 20 0.43 -9.64 10.18
C PRO A 20 -0.94 -9.97 9.57
N HIS A 21 -1.15 -11.26 9.27
CA HIS A 21 -2.41 -11.79 8.73
C HIS A 21 -2.86 -11.16 7.40
N SER A 22 -1.97 -10.47 6.69
CA SER A 22 -2.24 -9.89 5.37
C SER A 22 -1.55 -10.69 4.26
N SER A 23 -1.99 -10.49 3.01
CA SER A 23 -1.44 -11.14 1.82
C SER A 23 -1.84 -10.39 0.55
N ILE A 24 -1.19 -10.71 -0.58
CA ILE A 24 -1.60 -10.21 -1.90
C ILE A 24 -3.05 -10.57 -2.24
N TYR A 25 -3.50 -11.76 -1.82
CA TYR A 25 -4.89 -12.20 -1.99
C TYR A 25 -5.86 -11.30 -1.21
N LYS A 26 -5.61 -11.09 0.10
CA LYS A 26 -6.45 -10.20 0.93
C LYS A 26 -6.42 -8.76 0.44
N ASN A 27 -5.29 -8.31 -0.14
CA ASN A 27 -5.21 -7.00 -0.77
C ASN A 27 -6.20 -6.88 -1.95
N ALA A 28 -6.17 -7.82 -2.88
CA ALA A 28 -7.10 -7.85 -4.00
C ALA A 28 -8.55 -8.08 -3.54
N GLN A 29 -8.78 -8.98 -2.58
CA GLN A 29 -10.10 -9.31 -2.06
C GLN A 29 -10.83 -8.10 -1.47
N ALA A 30 -10.12 -7.17 -0.84
CA ALA A 30 -10.72 -5.95 -0.30
C ALA A 30 -11.45 -5.14 -1.39
N HIS A 31 -10.97 -5.16 -2.62
CA HIS A 31 -11.48 -4.40 -3.75
C HIS A 31 -12.45 -5.19 -4.65
N MET A 32 -12.72 -6.45 -4.33
CA MET A 32 -13.40 -7.42 -5.21
C MET A 32 -14.75 -6.92 -5.75
N TYR A 33 -15.50 -6.18 -4.97
CA TYR A 33 -16.86 -5.78 -5.32
C TYR A 33 -16.99 -4.39 -5.96
N ASN A 34 -15.87 -3.70 -6.18
CA ASN A 34 -15.87 -2.39 -6.82
C ASN A 34 -15.66 -2.48 -8.34
N ASP A 35 -15.96 -1.39 -9.03
CA ASP A 35 -15.97 -1.33 -10.49
C ASP A 35 -14.85 -0.43 -11.02
N ILE A 36 -14.57 0.67 -10.32
CA ILE A 36 -13.52 1.63 -10.65
C ILE A 36 -12.31 1.38 -9.76
N PHE A 37 -11.13 1.34 -10.38
CA PHE A 37 -9.85 1.09 -9.68
C PHE A 37 -8.83 2.13 -10.13
N LEU A 38 -8.27 2.87 -9.19
CA LEU A 38 -7.12 3.73 -9.38
C LEU A 38 -5.91 3.08 -8.70
N LYS A 39 -4.88 2.76 -9.49
CA LYS A 39 -3.61 2.20 -9.04
C LYS A 39 -2.52 3.24 -9.20
N MET A 40 -1.74 3.46 -8.16
CA MET A 40 -0.64 4.40 -8.16
C MET A 40 0.57 3.80 -7.45
N ASP A 41 1.78 4.11 -7.94
CA ASP A 41 3.05 3.62 -7.42
C ASP A 41 3.85 4.80 -6.85
N ILE A 42 4.45 4.63 -5.67
CA ILE A 42 5.31 5.66 -5.08
C ILE A 42 6.72 5.55 -5.68
N LYS A 43 7.19 6.63 -6.27
CA LYS A 43 8.50 6.66 -6.92
C LYS A 43 9.65 6.43 -5.93
N ASN A 44 10.50 5.43 -6.23
CA ASN A 44 11.71 5.12 -5.44
C ASN A 44 11.42 5.06 -3.92
N PHE A 45 10.37 4.35 -3.51
CA PHE A 45 9.81 4.40 -2.18
C PHE A 45 10.88 4.30 -1.06
N PHE A 46 11.51 3.15 -0.88
CA PHE A 46 12.49 2.91 0.18
C PHE A 46 13.68 3.89 0.15
N PRO A 47 14.31 4.15 -1.02
CA PRO A 47 15.40 5.13 -1.11
C PRO A 47 14.98 6.57 -0.86
N SER A 48 13.68 6.89 -0.94
CA SER A 48 13.17 8.26 -0.80
C SER A 48 12.73 8.61 0.62
N LEU A 49 12.66 7.64 1.54
CA LEU A 49 12.18 7.88 2.89
C LEU A 49 13.08 8.90 3.62
N ASN A 50 12.47 9.98 4.11
CA ASN A 50 13.17 11.04 4.81
C ASN A 50 13.47 10.64 6.26
N HIS A 51 14.73 10.64 6.67
CA HIS A 51 15.15 10.20 7.99
C HIS A 51 14.57 11.05 9.13
N LYS A 52 14.51 12.37 8.94
CA LYS A 52 13.95 13.27 9.95
C LYS A 52 12.45 12.98 10.16
N TYR A 53 11.70 12.87 9.07
CA TYR A 53 10.27 12.53 9.14
C TYR A 53 10.04 11.14 9.75
N LEU A 54 10.88 10.15 9.39
CA LEU A 54 10.81 8.81 9.96
C LEU A 54 11.10 8.81 11.47
N ALA A 55 12.12 9.55 11.91
CA ALA A 55 12.45 9.68 13.34
C ALA A 55 11.32 10.36 14.15
N GLU A 56 10.70 11.40 13.59
CA GLU A 56 9.51 12.03 14.21
C GLU A 56 8.31 11.07 14.25
N SER A 57 8.05 10.33 13.17
CA SER A 57 6.98 9.31 13.14
C SER A 57 7.22 8.24 14.21
N LEU A 58 8.46 7.80 14.36
CA LEU A 58 8.86 6.85 15.40
C LEU A 58 8.67 7.42 16.81
N PHE A 59 9.09 8.67 17.03
CA PHE A 59 8.92 9.37 18.30
C PHE A 59 7.46 9.44 18.72
N TYR A 60 6.57 9.90 17.83
CA TYR A 60 5.15 10.02 18.13
C TYR A 60 4.47 8.67 18.33
N GLU A 61 4.83 7.66 17.57
CA GLU A 61 4.21 6.33 17.69
C GLU A 61 4.58 5.64 18.99
N ILE A 62 5.88 5.62 19.34
CA ILE A 62 6.37 4.94 20.55
C ILE A 62 5.90 5.63 21.82
N ASN A 63 5.90 6.98 21.85
CA ASN A 63 5.49 7.75 23.02
C ASN A 63 3.99 7.65 23.35
N LYS A 64 3.19 6.93 22.54
CA LYS A 64 1.82 6.58 22.93
C LYS A 64 1.76 5.58 24.09
N ASN A 65 2.76 4.72 24.21
CA ASN A 65 2.73 3.58 25.14
C ASN A 65 3.96 3.48 26.04
N THR A 66 5.06 4.15 25.68
CA THR A 66 6.33 4.14 26.43
C THR A 66 7.06 5.45 26.18
N THR A 67 8.23 5.63 26.79
CA THR A 67 9.03 6.86 26.63
C THR A 67 10.26 6.59 25.78
N ILE A 68 10.46 7.42 24.76
CA ILE A 68 11.67 7.47 23.93
C ILE A 68 12.01 8.92 23.61
N SER A 69 13.27 9.27 23.55
CA SER A 69 13.72 10.61 23.15
C SER A 69 13.84 10.72 21.62
N ARG A 70 13.82 11.97 21.12
CA ARG A 70 14.08 12.22 19.67
C ARG A 70 15.47 11.79 19.23
N THR A 71 16.46 11.92 20.12
CA THR A 71 17.84 11.49 19.84
C THR A 71 17.90 9.98 19.61
N GLU A 72 17.29 9.19 20.51
CA GLU A 72 17.22 7.73 20.36
C GLU A 72 16.47 7.32 19.08
N CYS A 73 15.38 8.00 18.71
CA CYS A 73 14.70 7.77 17.44
C CYS A 73 15.61 8.03 16.24
N CYS A 74 16.38 9.12 16.25
CA CYS A 74 17.36 9.42 15.19
C CYS A 74 18.45 8.34 15.12
N ASP A 75 18.93 7.84 16.25
CA ASP A 75 19.95 6.79 16.29
C ASP A 75 19.42 5.43 15.78
N ILE A 76 18.15 5.11 16.08
CA ILE A 76 17.48 3.93 15.51
C ILE A 76 17.42 4.06 13.98
N VAL A 77 16.97 5.20 13.46
CA VAL A 77 16.89 5.43 12.00
C VAL A 77 18.28 5.34 11.35
N LYS A 78 19.30 5.97 11.94
CA LYS A 78 20.69 5.88 11.43
C LYS A 78 21.20 4.44 11.37
N LYS A 79 20.96 3.64 12.40
CA LYS A 79 21.36 2.21 12.45
C LYS A 79 20.62 1.36 11.41
N CYS A 80 19.47 1.79 10.95
CA CYS A 80 18.63 1.10 9.96
C CYS A 80 18.75 1.68 8.54
N SER A 81 19.67 2.59 8.31
CA SER A 81 19.84 3.29 7.03
C SER A 81 21.28 3.23 6.52
N VAL A 82 21.47 3.52 5.24
CA VAL A 82 22.77 3.69 4.60
C VAL A 82 22.77 5.06 3.92
N GLY A 83 23.70 5.94 4.34
CA GLY A 83 23.77 7.32 3.83
C GLY A 83 22.79 8.27 4.55
N ASN A 84 22.45 9.37 3.87
CA ASN A 84 21.73 10.51 4.49
C ASN A 84 20.21 10.47 4.31
N LYS A 85 19.69 9.55 3.50
CA LYS A 85 18.23 9.36 3.28
C LYS A 85 17.95 7.93 2.83
N GLY A 86 16.69 7.53 2.95
CA GLY A 86 16.23 6.21 2.56
C GLY A 86 16.59 5.13 3.57
N ILE A 87 15.97 4.00 3.40
CA ILE A 87 16.27 2.76 4.11
C ILE A 87 16.56 1.67 3.07
N PRO A 88 17.56 0.81 3.28
CA PRO A 88 17.94 -0.19 2.28
C PRO A 88 16.89 -1.29 2.18
N LEU A 89 16.67 -1.77 0.95
CA LEU A 89 15.94 -3.01 0.72
C LEU A 89 16.74 -4.18 1.30
N GLY A 90 16.05 -5.11 1.97
CA GLY A 90 16.68 -6.34 2.50
C GLY A 90 17.04 -6.31 3.98
N LEU A 91 17.04 -5.16 4.65
CA LEU A 91 17.09 -5.15 6.12
C LEU A 91 15.75 -5.58 6.71
N VAL A 92 15.80 -6.42 7.73
CA VAL A 92 14.59 -6.95 8.41
C VAL A 92 13.75 -5.83 9.04
N SER A 93 14.36 -4.68 9.39
CA SER A 93 13.68 -3.51 9.95
C SER A 93 13.00 -2.63 8.90
N SER A 94 13.44 -2.67 7.64
CA SER A 94 12.97 -1.76 6.59
C SER A 94 11.46 -1.84 6.33
N PRO A 95 10.82 -3.02 6.29
CA PRO A 95 9.38 -3.12 6.14
C PRO A 95 8.58 -2.45 7.26
N ALA A 96 8.99 -2.66 8.51
CA ALA A 96 8.31 -2.06 9.67
C ALA A 96 8.44 -0.53 9.68
N LEU A 97 9.65 -0.02 9.39
CA LEU A 97 9.91 1.41 9.31
C LEU A 97 9.16 2.07 8.14
N ALA A 98 9.08 1.41 6.98
CA ALA A 98 8.32 1.89 5.84
C ALA A 98 6.81 1.96 6.13
N ASN A 99 6.26 0.95 6.79
CA ASN A 99 4.86 0.97 7.21
C ASN A 99 4.58 2.06 8.23
N LEU A 100 5.47 2.27 9.19
CA LEU A 100 5.37 3.35 10.16
C LEU A 100 5.41 4.73 9.49
N TYR A 101 6.34 4.93 8.55
CA TYR A 101 6.46 6.17 7.79
C TYR A 101 5.16 6.57 7.11
N MET A 102 4.45 5.60 6.53
CA MET A 102 3.23 5.82 5.76
C MET A 102 1.94 5.84 6.61
N LYS A 103 2.03 5.58 7.90
CA LYS A 103 0.84 5.41 8.75
C LYS A 103 -0.05 6.64 8.81
N GLU A 104 0.56 7.82 8.98
CA GLU A 104 -0.17 9.09 8.99
C GLU A 104 -0.77 9.40 7.62
N PHE A 105 0.02 9.21 6.56
CA PHE A 105 -0.46 9.37 5.18
C PHE A 105 -1.69 8.50 4.91
N ASP A 106 -1.65 7.21 5.29
CA ASP A 106 -2.75 6.28 5.09
C ASP A 106 -4.05 6.78 5.77
N GLY A 107 -3.95 7.23 7.02
CA GLY A 107 -5.09 7.75 7.77
C GLY A 107 -5.66 9.03 7.16
N LEU A 108 -4.79 9.97 6.77
CA LEU A 108 -5.21 11.22 6.14
C LEU A 108 -5.84 10.99 4.76
N LEU A 109 -5.26 10.11 3.96
CA LEU A 109 -5.80 9.77 2.64
C LEU A 109 -7.19 9.16 2.76
N TYR A 110 -7.34 8.13 3.60
CA TYR A 110 -8.64 7.50 3.80
C TYR A 110 -9.69 8.48 4.35
N GLY A 111 -9.30 9.31 5.31
CA GLY A 111 -10.19 10.34 5.85
C GLY A 111 -10.66 11.35 4.80
N LYS A 112 -9.84 11.67 3.80
CA LYS A 112 -10.25 12.53 2.67
C LYS A 112 -11.14 11.77 1.69
N ILE A 113 -10.77 10.56 1.29
CA ILE A 113 -11.56 9.70 0.39
C ILE A 113 -12.96 9.45 0.98
N LYS A 114 -13.06 9.17 2.28
CA LYS A 114 -14.33 8.92 2.95
C LYS A 114 -15.27 10.14 2.97
N ARG A 115 -14.73 11.35 2.83
CA ARG A 115 -15.54 12.59 2.75
C ARG A 115 -15.93 12.96 1.33
N MET A 116 -15.38 12.29 0.33
CA MET A 116 -15.84 12.41 -1.05
C MET A 116 -17.17 11.64 -1.19
N ASP A 117 -18.02 12.10 -2.07
CA ASP A 117 -19.25 11.41 -2.42
C ASP A 117 -18.92 10.21 -3.35
N LEU A 118 -18.44 9.13 -2.72
CA LEU A 118 -18.07 7.88 -3.38
C LEU A 118 -18.88 6.73 -2.81
N ILE A 119 -19.37 5.86 -3.67
CA ILE A 119 -20.09 4.65 -3.24
C ILE A 119 -19.06 3.55 -2.96
N ASN A 120 -19.05 3.02 -1.73
CA ASN A 120 -18.18 1.94 -1.27
C ASN A 120 -16.68 2.20 -1.51
N PRO A 121 -16.10 3.34 -1.06
CA PRO A 121 -14.69 3.60 -1.26
C PRO A 121 -13.82 2.66 -0.43
N ILE A 122 -12.88 1.98 -1.09
CA ILE A 122 -11.90 1.10 -0.48
C ILE A 122 -10.50 1.63 -0.83
N TYR A 123 -9.66 1.72 0.19
CA TYR A 123 -8.25 2.04 0.06
C TYR A 123 -7.39 0.95 0.67
N THR A 124 -6.35 0.53 -0.02
CA THR A 124 -5.29 -0.32 0.51
C THR A 124 -3.93 0.13 -0.01
N ARG A 125 -2.88 -0.18 0.75
CA ARG A 125 -1.49 0.02 0.35
C ARG A 125 -0.68 -1.26 0.50
N TYR A 126 0.00 -1.65 -0.56
CA TYR A 126 0.93 -2.77 -0.55
C TYR A 126 2.35 -2.26 -0.82
N ALA A 127 3.12 -1.96 0.23
CA ALA A 127 4.40 -1.25 0.19
C ALA A 127 4.25 0.13 -0.49
N ASP A 128 4.74 0.28 -1.72
CA ASP A 128 4.67 1.45 -2.59
C ASP A 128 3.43 1.48 -3.50
N ASP A 129 2.73 0.37 -3.65
CA ASP A 129 1.49 0.28 -4.45
C ASP A 129 0.28 0.80 -3.66
N LEU A 130 -0.35 1.86 -4.12
CA LEU A 130 -1.61 2.40 -3.60
C LEU A 130 -2.75 1.95 -4.51
N VAL A 131 -3.79 1.38 -3.92
CA VAL A 131 -5.01 1.01 -4.65
C VAL A 131 -6.21 1.68 -4.00
N ILE A 132 -6.98 2.42 -4.79
CA ILE A 132 -8.25 3.01 -4.39
C ILE A 132 -9.30 2.49 -5.36
N SER A 133 -10.41 2.00 -4.83
CA SER A 133 -11.52 1.53 -5.65
C SER A 133 -12.86 1.98 -5.08
N PHE A 134 -13.86 2.13 -5.97
CA PHE A 134 -15.22 2.51 -5.62
C PHE A 134 -16.20 2.01 -6.68
N LYS A 135 -17.51 2.14 -6.44
CA LYS A 135 -18.53 1.79 -7.42
C LYS A 135 -18.55 2.80 -8.56
N VAL A 136 -18.93 2.34 -9.77
CA VAL A 136 -19.06 3.23 -10.92
C VAL A 136 -20.19 4.25 -10.69
N GLU A 137 -19.93 5.48 -11.07
CA GLU A 137 -20.84 6.63 -11.03
C GLU A 137 -20.62 7.46 -12.30
N GLU A 138 -21.56 8.35 -12.67
CA GLU A 138 -21.47 9.12 -13.91
C GLU A 138 -20.22 10.00 -13.98
N ASP A 139 -19.81 10.58 -12.85
CA ASP A 139 -18.68 11.52 -12.73
C ASP A 139 -17.36 10.87 -12.27
N TYR A 140 -17.23 9.52 -12.37
CA TYR A 140 -16.08 8.79 -11.84
C TYR A 140 -14.72 9.28 -12.36
N GLU A 141 -14.64 9.80 -13.58
CA GLU A 141 -13.39 10.32 -14.14
C GLU A 141 -12.92 11.59 -13.42
N GLN A 142 -13.84 12.48 -13.07
CA GLN A 142 -13.54 13.67 -12.29
C GLN A 142 -13.10 13.31 -10.87
N LYS A 143 -13.77 12.34 -10.26
CA LYS A 143 -13.40 11.78 -8.94
C LYS A 143 -12.00 11.16 -8.95
N ILE A 144 -11.62 10.45 -10.00
CA ILE A 144 -10.25 9.93 -10.18
C ILE A 144 -9.22 11.07 -10.18
N ILE A 145 -9.46 12.13 -10.95
CA ILE A 145 -8.56 13.29 -11.02
C ILE A 145 -8.42 13.96 -9.64
N GLU A 146 -9.52 14.11 -8.93
CA GLU A 146 -9.49 14.68 -7.58
C GLU A 146 -8.72 13.80 -6.59
N ILE A 147 -8.93 12.48 -6.61
CA ILE A 147 -8.20 11.52 -5.78
C ILE A 147 -6.69 11.59 -6.08
N GLN A 148 -6.30 11.63 -7.35
CA GLN A 148 -4.89 11.76 -7.75
C GLN A 148 -4.27 13.05 -7.18
N ARG A 149 -4.98 14.18 -7.23
CA ARG A 149 -4.53 15.44 -6.65
C ARG A 149 -4.34 15.32 -5.14
N ILE A 150 -5.32 14.75 -4.44
CA ILE A 150 -5.25 14.51 -2.98
C ILE A 150 -4.03 13.66 -2.62
N VAL A 151 -3.80 12.56 -3.34
CA VAL A 151 -2.66 11.66 -3.10
C VAL A 151 -1.34 12.40 -3.31
N LYS A 152 -1.19 13.14 -4.42
CA LYS A 152 0.02 13.94 -4.70
C LYS A 152 0.31 14.97 -3.62
N ASP A 153 -0.70 15.69 -3.16
CA ASP A 153 -0.58 16.69 -2.11
C ASP A 153 -0.18 16.07 -0.76
N LEU A 154 -0.74 14.93 -0.41
CA LEU A 154 -0.40 14.22 0.82
C LEU A 154 1.00 13.60 0.76
N LEU A 155 1.38 12.98 -0.37
CA LEU A 155 2.73 12.43 -0.54
C LEU A 155 3.80 13.52 -0.46
N LYS A 156 3.55 14.70 -1.03
CA LYS A 156 4.46 15.84 -0.91
C LYS A 156 4.71 16.24 0.54
N LYS A 157 3.70 16.19 1.41
CA LYS A 157 3.83 16.48 2.85
C LYS A 157 4.76 15.50 3.57
N VAL A 158 4.79 14.26 3.12
CA VAL A 158 5.67 13.20 3.64
C VAL A 158 6.92 12.99 2.77
N HIS A 159 7.32 14.01 2.01
CA HIS A 159 8.54 14.02 1.17
C HIS A 159 8.63 12.90 0.12
N LEU A 160 7.49 12.42 -0.37
CA LEU A 160 7.39 11.39 -1.40
C LEU A 160 6.70 11.92 -2.66
N SER A 161 6.76 11.18 -3.75
CA SER A 161 6.11 11.51 -5.01
C SER A 161 5.58 10.26 -5.72
N ILE A 162 4.59 10.46 -6.58
CA ILE A 162 4.01 9.43 -7.45
C ILE A 162 4.92 9.15 -8.64
N ASN A 163 4.93 7.91 -9.07
CA ASN A 163 5.42 7.48 -10.37
C ASN A 163 4.29 7.62 -11.40
N GLU A 164 4.24 8.76 -12.09
CA GLU A 164 3.17 9.06 -13.05
C GLU A 164 3.05 8.01 -14.17
N LYS A 165 4.19 7.40 -14.57
CA LYS A 165 4.21 6.38 -15.63
C LYS A 165 3.56 5.06 -15.22
N LYS A 166 3.39 4.83 -13.91
CA LYS A 166 2.76 3.64 -13.33
C LYS A 166 1.41 3.96 -12.70
N THR A 167 0.86 5.16 -12.96
CA THR A 167 -0.48 5.51 -12.52
C THR A 167 -1.47 5.05 -13.58
N GLU A 168 -2.36 4.15 -13.19
CA GLU A 168 -3.33 3.51 -14.08
C GLU A 168 -4.71 3.52 -13.44
N PHE A 169 -5.76 3.63 -14.26
CA PHE A 169 -7.13 3.38 -13.79
C PHE A 169 -7.82 2.33 -14.66
N PHE A 170 -8.74 1.61 -14.05
CA PHE A 170 -9.51 0.55 -14.69
C PHE A 170 -10.99 0.71 -14.35
N ASN A 171 -11.84 0.47 -15.33
CA ASN A 171 -13.28 0.35 -15.17
C ASN A 171 -13.69 -1.07 -15.59
N LEU A 172 -14.15 -1.89 -14.64
CA LEU A 172 -14.56 -3.28 -14.89
C LEU A 172 -15.91 -3.42 -15.62
N GLU A 173 -16.57 -2.32 -15.94
CA GLU A 173 -17.68 -2.34 -16.90
C GLU A 173 -17.19 -2.28 -18.35
N LYS A 174 -15.99 -1.70 -18.55
CA LYS A 174 -15.34 -1.58 -19.87
C LYS A 174 -14.21 -2.61 -20.06
N SER A 175 -13.74 -3.25 -18.98
CA SER A 175 -12.62 -4.20 -18.95
C SER A 175 -13.03 -5.47 -18.21
N ASN A 176 -12.55 -6.62 -18.67
CA ASN A 176 -12.86 -7.91 -18.04
C ASN A 176 -12.07 -8.21 -16.77
N HIS A 177 -11.00 -7.47 -16.51
CA HIS A 177 -10.15 -7.73 -15.35
C HIS A 177 -9.35 -6.50 -14.91
N VAL A 178 -8.97 -6.51 -13.64
CA VAL A 178 -7.93 -5.66 -13.07
C VAL A 178 -6.95 -6.53 -12.27
N ARG A 179 -5.67 -6.18 -12.30
CA ARG A 179 -4.63 -6.89 -11.55
C ARG A 179 -4.11 -6.03 -10.42
N ILE A 180 -4.18 -6.56 -9.18
CA ILE A 180 -3.72 -5.91 -7.96
C ILE A 180 -2.63 -6.79 -7.34
N THR A 181 -1.40 -6.28 -7.21
CA THR A 181 -0.24 -7.01 -6.63
C THR A 181 -0.11 -8.46 -7.13
N GLY A 182 -0.30 -8.67 -8.44
CA GLY A 182 -0.18 -10.00 -9.05
C GLY A 182 -1.45 -10.85 -9.04
N VAL A 183 -2.49 -10.46 -8.31
CA VAL A 183 -3.78 -11.15 -8.23
C VAL A 183 -4.79 -10.45 -9.14
N SER A 184 -5.52 -11.22 -9.95
CA SER A 184 -6.53 -10.69 -10.88
C SER A 184 -7.92 -10.78 -10.26
N ILE A 185 -8.66 -9.68 -10.37
CA ILE A 185 -10.11 -9.63 -10.17
C ILE A 185 -10.74 -9.63 -11.55
N THR A 186 -11.62 -10.58 -11.84
CA THR A 186 -12.33 -10.72 -13.11
C THR A 186 -13.84 -10.65 -12.88
N LYS A 187 -14.55 -10.20 -13.90
CA LYS A 187 -16.02 -10.22 -13.97
C LYS A 187 -16.43 -11.18 -15.06
N ASP A 188 -17.25 -12.17 -14.77
CA ASP A 188 -17.81 -13.08 -15.76
C ASP A 188 -19.02 -12.46 -16.47
N GLU A 189 -19.55 -13.16 -17.49
CA GLU A 189 -20.70 -12.73 -18.28
C GLU A 189 -21.98 -12.54 -17.44
N ASN A 190 -22.07 -13.23 -16.31
CA ASN A 190 -23.18 -13.10 -15.34
C ASN A 190 -22.95 -12.00 -14.30
N GLY A 191 -21.86 -11.22 -14.43
CA GLY A 191 -21.50 -10.17 -13.48
C GLY A 191 -20.85 -10.66 -12.18
N ARG A 192 -20.57 -11.96 -12.02
CA ARG A 192 -19.94 -12.53 -10.83
C ARG A 192 -18.46 -12.18 -10.81
N ARG A 193 -17.97 -11.87 -9.63
CA ARG A 193 -16.56 -11.52 -9.40
C ARG A 193 -15.77 -12.75 -8.98
N HIS A 194 -14.60 -12.91 -9.58
CA HIS A 194 -13.66 -13.99 -9.29
C HIS A 194 -12.27 -13.42 -9.01
N ILE A 195 -11.59 -14.00 -8.03
CA ILE A 195 -10.19 -13.68 -7.73
C ILE A 195 -9.34 -14.86 -8.17
N SER A 196 -8.27 -14.59 -8.94
CA SER A 196 -7.36 -15.63 -9.42
C SER A 196 -5.91 -15.13 -9.49
N ILE A 197 -4.97 -16.06 -9.34
CA ILE A 197 -3.53 -15.80 -9.55
C ILE A 197 -3.14 -15.84 -11.04
N GLY A 198 -4.12 -16.00 -11.93
CA GLY A 198 -3.88 -16.14 -13.36
C GLY A 198 -3.44 -17.55 -13.78
N LYS A 199 -3.71 -17.87 -15.05
CA LYS A 199 -3.46 -19.22 -15.60
C LYS A 199 -1.98 -19.61 -15.59
N LYS A 200 -1.09 -18.65 -15.92
CA LYS A 200 0.35 -18.91 -15.97
C LYS A 200 0.89 -19.36 -14.61
N LEU A 201 0.63 -18.58 -13.55
CA LEU A 201 1.11 -18.91 -12.20
C LEU A 201 0.44 -20.17 -11.64
N LYS A 202 -0.84 -20.42 -11.95
CA LYS A 202 -1.49 -21.69 -11.62
C LYS A 202 -0.76 -22.90 -12.24
N ASN A 203 -0.40 -22.81 -13.52
CA ASN A 203 0.34 -23.86 -14.21
C ASN A 203 1.76 -24.03 -13.63
N GLU A 204 2.47 -22.95 -13.33
CA GLU A 204 3.79 -23.00 -12.69
C GLU A 204 3.74 -23.72 -11.34
N ILE A 205 2.76 -23.38 -10.48
CA ILE A 205 2.55 -24.03 -9.19
C ILE A 205 2.18 -25.51 -9.37
N PHE A 206 1.31 -25.82 -10.33
CA PHE A 206 0.89 -27.20 -10.61
C PHE A 206 2.09 -28.06 -11.05
N TRP A 207 2.90 -27.59 -11.98
CA TRP A 207 4.08 -28.34 -12.43
C TRP A 207 5.17 -28.42 -11.35
N ALA A 208 5.37 -27.38 -10.55
CA ALA A 208 6.29 -27.43 -9.43
C ALA A 208 5.84 -28.45 -8.35
N ALA A 209 4.55 -28.58 -8.11
CA ALA A 209 4.01 -29.59 -7.18
C ALA A 209 4.19 -31.02 -7.72
N ILE A 210 3.95 -31.27 -9.01
CA ILE A 210 4.15 -32.58 -9.63
C ILE A 210 5.63 -32.99 -9.57
N ASN A 211 6.55 -32.11 -9.95
CA ASN A 211 8.00 -32.39 -9.96
C ASN A 211 8.61 -32.59 -8.57
N GLN A 212 7.88 -32.36 -7.48
CA GLN A 212 8.31 -32.69 -6.11
C GLN A 212 7.91 -34.10 -5.67
N TYR A 213 7.07 -34.78 -6.45
CA TYR A 213 6.60 -36.15 -6.16
C TYR A 213 7.26 -37.22 -7.06
N ASP A 214 8.09 -36.81 -8.02
CA ASP A 214 9.00 -37.67 -8.79
C ASP A 214 10.42 -37.61 -8.19
#